data_35fec51df4259df0aa6b71b71cd654b6
#
_entry.id   35fec51df4259df0aa6b71b71cd654b6
#
_cell.length_a   1.000
_cell.length_b   1.000
_cell.length_c   1.000
_cell.angle_alpha   90.00
_cell.angle_beta   90.00
_cell.angle_gamma   90.00
#
_symmetry.space_group_name_H-M   'P 1'
#
loop_
_entity.id
_entity.type
_entity.pdbx_description
1 polymer ?
#
loop_
_entity_poly.entity_id
_entity_poly.type
_entity_poly.pdbx_seq_one_letter_code
_entity_poly.pdbx_strand_id
1 'polypeptide(L)'
;MTGKDFGAWAVGLLAMLMLSLPSCSSGSSSERPQWTEKQAWDWNQKVGVIKGFNEPAGGYPGMSFEDIVKKVSEYGLNSVRFWIPGKTAEEQIEAIRTRADICEKYGMTISPVLSIQRRKEYFENPDEEQGLKDAEKVIKEILLPFKDDPRIVLWDIWNEPNCDIFMVDGGTNEKQTMHELDWIEKMVHWCREINLCQPITSSIFFDSGANADTTSNLFKRRVEVENMMDLHNFHSYACSNNGKDIDVTLAKIRKMSDRPIVCTECLTRPNGSGVGRTLTKFADEHVHFYIWGSFISDRNWTVKWLRSTYDPYEVVFHNTMYPDGDYIDEREIDMLRNFKFSELGETADPGIEITERWSHERAWKRMVSGPVKGISVESPSLAGVSPAYNSARIKFNYKEWASDKDAFFAKTDKFIKEAASRGMTVLPTLTDDNDRDVSNDALGEYVASVIGRYYYDPVIQAWDLYWHPGETWNDAEKVGERVTSLFRYARNEYANQPLTATPLVRVKDFEPGYDYHNALVHGRTNGWNKLEYPGASSADLVYRIWSISDVLSFSSDQPQAEAGWLLSVCFRFGRPVFCTCLSSPSAEEAVKTLERFSMSHVFWYTDKPIPGTAVSGFKFQPISTKH
;
A
#
# COMPACT_ATOMS: atom_id res chain seq x y z
N MET A 1 19.15 38.18 -38.25
CA MET A 1 19.19 39.02 -37.05
C MET A 1 18.34 38.26 -36.03
N THR A 2 18.93 37.45 -35.27
CA THR A 2 19.43 37.54 -33.88
C THR A 2 18.31 37.70 -32.85
N GLY A 3 18.20 36.69 -32.04
CA GLY A 3 17.43 36.67 -30.82
C GLY A 3 17.41 35.30 -30.19
N LYS A 4 18.53 34.86 -29.59
CA LYS A 4 18.60 33.73 -28.65
C LYS A 4 18.16 34.24 -27.30
N ASP A 5 17.17 33.62 -26.71
CA ASP A 5 16.93 33.74 -25.27
C ASP A 5 17.13 32.38 -24.59
N PHE A 6 18.15 32.36 -23.78
CA PHE A 6 18.50 31.31 -22.85
C PHE A 6 17.57 31.39 -21.66
N GLY A 7 16.74 30.39 -21.47
CA GLY A 7 16.05 30.18 -20.20
C GLY A 7 17.05 29.75 -19.13
N ALA A 8 17.22 30.58 -18.13
CA ALA A 8 18.09 30.34 -16.99
C ALA A 8 17.54 29.20 -16.12
N TRP A 9 18.30 28.17 -15.97
CA TRP A 9 18.13 27.17 -14.93
C TRP A 9 18.44 27.82 -13.58
N ALA A 10 17.41 28.07 -12.78
CA ALA A 10 17.58 28.43 -11.39
C ALA A 10 18.04 27.17 -10.62
N VAL A 11 19.34 27.00 -10.53
CA VAL A 11 19.95 26.12 -9.53
C VAL A 11 19.73 26.81 -8.19
N GLY A 12 18.73 26.36 -7.46
CA GLY A 12 18.53 26.76 -6.07
C GLY A 12 19.70 26.26 -5.24
N LEU A 13 20.66 27.14 -4.98
CA LEU A 13 21.63 26.97 -3.90
C LEU A 13 20.82 26.95 -2.58
N LEU A 14 20.43 25.77 -2.10
CA LEU A 14 20.08 25.61 -0.71
C LEU A 14 21.37 25.77 0.09
N ALA A 15 21.54 26.95 0.68
CA ALA A 15 22.59 27.17 1.66
C ALA A 15 22.36 26.16 2.80
N MET A 16 23.27 25.20 2.93
CA MET A 16 23.37 24.39 4.15
C MET A 16 23.57 25.36 5.31
N LEU A 17 22.51 25.68 6.04
CA LEU A 17 22.64 26.13 7.40
C LEU A 17 23.27 24.96 8.15
N MET A 18 24.55 25.06 8.50
CA MET A 18 25.17 24.15 9.46
C MET A 18 24.29 24.12 10.71
N LEU A 19 23.59 23.02 10.87
CA LEU A 19 22.70 22.78 11.98
C LEU A 19 23.56 22.64 13.23
N SER A 20 23.81 23.74 13.95
CA SER A 20 24.32 23.63 15.31
C SER A 20 23.22 22.97 16.14
N LEU A 21 23.39 21.67 16.44
CA LEU A 21 22.63 20.99 17.49
C LEU A 21 22.81 21.80 18.78
N PRO A 22 21.83 21.85 19.69
CA PRO A 22 22.04 22.48 20.96
C PRO A 22 23.30 21.87 21.56
N SER A 23 24.31 22.69 21.88
CA SER A 23 25.56 22.22 22.46
C SER A 23 25.20 21.49 23.76
N CYS A 24 25.44 20.18 23.78
CA CYS A 24 25.37 19.41 25.01
C CYS A 24 26.38 20.04 25.97
N SER A 25 25.92 20.62 27.07
CA SER A 25 26.79 21.24 28.08
C SER A 25 27.80 20.22 28.57
N SER A 26 29.07 20.49 28.41
CA SER A 26 30.17 19.72 28.95
C SER A 26 30.20 19.90 30.47
N GLY A 27 29.43 19.11 31.19
CA GLY A 27 29.41 19.21 32.65
C GLY A 27 28.79 17.99 33.29
N SER A 28 29.61 17.26 34.02
CA SER A 28 29.29 16.16 34.91
C SER A 28 28.72 14.86 34.33
N SER A 29 29.16 13.74 34.89
CA SER A 29 28.83 12.34 34.58
C SER A 29 27.39 11.94 34.92
N SER A 30 26.41 12.75 34.59
CA SER A 30 25.00 12.41 34.77
C SER A 30 24.39 12.07 33.40
N GLU A 31 23.64 10.96 33.35
CA GLU A 31 22.84 10.54 32.22
C GLU A 31 21.99 11.69 31.68
N ARG A 32 21.98 11.89 30.35
CA ARG A 32 21.10 12.85 29.69
C ARG A 32 19.63 12.51 30.00
N PRO A 33 18.83 13.48 30.45
CA PRO A 33 17.39 13.21 30.65
C PRO A 33 16.72 12.90 29.30
N GLN A 34 15.59 12.24 29.34
CA GLN A 34 14.69 12.15 28.20
C GLN A 34 14.37 13.57 27.71
N TRP A 35 14.28 13.74 26.39
CA TRP A 35 13.81 14.99 25.84
C TRP A 35 12.40 15.31 26.34
N THR A 36 12.15 16.56 26.67
CA THR A 36 10.79 17.06 26.85
C THR A 36 10.06 17.09 25.51
N GLU A 37 8.73 17.09 25.53
CA GLU A 37 7.93 17.25 24.29
C GLU A 37 8.37 18.50 23.52
N LYS A 38 8.61 19.61 24.22
CA LYS A 38 9.13 20.84 23.60
C LYS A 38 10.46 20.62 22.87
N GLN A 39 11.41 19.92 23.47
CA GLN A 39 12.71 19.64 22.83
C GLN A 39 12.53 18.75 21.57
N ALA A 40 11.63 17.77 21.64
CA ALA A 40 11.29 16.92 20.52
C ALA A 40 10.65 17.72 19.36
N TRP A 41 9.73 18.64 19.68
CA TRP A 41 9.14 19.52 18.66
C TRP A 41 10.11 20.59 18.15
N ASP A 42 11.01 21.14 18.96
CA ASP A 42 12.08 22.05 18.52
C ASP A 42 13.01 21.32 17.52
N TRP A 43 13.33 20.05 17.79
CA TRP A 43 14.05 19.20 16.84
C TRP A 43 13.27 19.00 15.54
N ASN A 44 11.98 18.66 15.63
CA ASN A 44 11.10 18.45 14.48
C ASN A 44 11.06 19.68 13.55
N GLN A 45 10.93 20.87 14.12
CA GLN A 45 10.99 22.12 13.33
C GLN A 45 12.34 22.30 12.65
N LYS A 46 13.41 21.93 13.29
CA LYS A 46 14.77 22.11 12.80
C LYS A 46 15.10 21.15 11.66
N VAL A 47 14.74 19.87 11.77
CA VAL A 47 15.02 18.87 10.75
C VAL A 47 14.04 18.92 9.57
N GLY A 48 12.87 19.53 9.77
CA GLY A 48 11.81 19.52 8.79
C GLY A 48 11.23 18.14 8.56
N VAL A 49 10.63 17.91 7.40
CA VAL A 49 10.00 16.62 7.09
C VAL A 49 11.05 15.59 6.69
N ILE A 50 11.07 14.46 7.40
CA ILE A 50 11.90 13.31 7.04
C ILE A 50 11.10 12.43 6.06
N LYS A 51 11.65 12.22 4.88
CA LYS A 51 11.17 11.35 3.81
C LYS A 51 12.27 10.36 3.51
N GLY A 52 12.19 9.19 4.08
CA GLY A 52 13.28 8.22 4.01
C GLY A 52 12.92 6.94 3.26
N PHE A 53 13.95 6.12 3.07
CA PHE A 53 13.79 4.74 2.66
C PHE A 53 14.68 3.82 3.49
N ASN A 54 14.31 2.54 3.53
CA ASN A 54 15.13 1.50 4.14
C ASN A 54 16.05 0.85 3.11
N GLU A 55 17.35 0.87 3.38
CA GLU A 55 18.31 0.07 2.61
C GLU A 55 18.17 -1.41 3.05
N PRO A 56 17.83 -2.35 2.14
CA PRO A 56 17.77 -3.75 2.50
C PRO A 56 19.17 -4.29 2.88
N ALA A 57 19.21 -5.24 3.80
CA ALA A 57 20.46 -5.86 4.22
C ALA A 57 21.22 -6.47 3.02
N GLY A 58 22.44 -5.97 2.78
CA GLY A 58 23.26 -6.35 1.63
C GLY A 58 23.03 -5.54 0.35
N GLY A 59 22.27 -4.46 0.42
CA GLY A 59 22.03 -3.52 -0.68
C GLY A 59 21.23 -4.12 -1.84
N TYR A 60 21.28 -3.45 -2.98
CA TYR A 60 20.63 -3.91 -4.23
C TYR A 60 21.69 -4.51 -5.16
N PRO A 61 21.42 -5.69 -5.78
CA PRO A 61 22.36 -6.32 -6.70
C PRO A 61 22.78 -5.40 -7.85
N GLY A 62 24.08 -5.28 -8.07
CA GLY A 62 24.62 -4.48 -9.18
C GLY A 62 24.61 -2.96 -8.97
N MET A 63 24.15 -2.47 -7.83
CA MET A 63 24.14 -1.04 -7.50
C MET A 63 25.08 -0.74 -6.32
N SER A 64 25.86 0.31 -6.43
CA SER A 64 26.60 0.83 -5.28
C SER A 64 25.65 1.60 -4.35
N PHE A 65 26.01 1.73 -3.07
CA PHE A 65 25.24 2.54 -2.13
C PHE A 65 25.12 4.00 -2.60
N GLU A 66 26.19 4.54 -3.20
CA GLU A 66 26.19 5.90 -3.74
C GLU A 66 25.23 6.08 -4.92
N ASP A 67 25.15 5.11 -5.85
CA ASP A 67 24.17 5.15 -6.96
C ASP A 67 22.72 5.13 -6.45
N ILE A 68 22.46 4.30 -5.43
CA ILE A 68 21.16 4.22 -4.78
C ILE A 68 20.80 5.57 -4.15
N VAL A 69 21.67 6.13 -3.32
CA VAL A 69 21.45 7.41 -2.63
C VAL A 69 21.23 8.55 -3.64
N LYS A 70 22.09 8.62 -4.67
CA LYS A 70 21.92 9.58 -5.76
C LYS A 70 20.55 9.48 -6.38
N LYS A 71 20.13 8.27 -6.78
CA LYS A 71 18.85 8.06 -7.47
C LYS A 71 17.65 8.41 -6.58
N VAL A 72 17.65 8.00 -5.31
CA VAL A 72 16.52 8.29 -4.41
C VAL A 72 16.45 9.77 -4.01
N SER A 73 17.57 10.47 -3.98
CA SER A 73 17.59 11.93 -3.73
C SER A 73 16.94 12.73 -4.87
N GLU A 74 17.03 12.24 -6.12
CA GLU A 74 16.43 12.87 -7.30
C GLU A 74 14.89 12.97 -7.21
N TYR A 75 14.24 12.05 -6.52
CA TYR A 75 12.79 12.11 -6.29
C TYR A 75 12.40 12.55 -4.88
N GLY A 76 13.32 13.20 -4.19
CA GLY A 76 13.02 13.99 -3.01
C GLY A 76 13.03 13.23 -1.69
N LEU A 77 13.56 11.99 -1.62
CA LEU A 77 13.89 11.38 -0.35
C LEU A 77 15.14 12.05 0.24
N ASN A 78 15.18 12.19 1.56
CA ASN A 78 16.19 12.96 2.26
C ASN A 78 16.83 12.24 3.45
N SER A 79 16.53 10.95 3.63
CA SER A 79 17.11 10.14 4.70
C SER A 79 17.19 8.65 4.35
N VAL A 80 18.19 7.96 4.86
CA VAL A 80 18.37 6.50 4.70
C VAL A 80 18.38 5.82 6.06
N ARG A 81 17.47 4.86 6.25
CA ARG A 81 17.51 3.95 7.40
C ARG A 81 18.15 2.63 6.98
N PHE A 82 19.07 2.11 7.78
CA PHE A 82 19.78 0.88 7.46
C PHE A 82 20.24 0.13 8.70
N TRP A 83 20.28 -1.20 8.61
CA TRP A 83 20.95 -2.03 9.61
C TRP A 83 22.46 -1.89 9.45
N ILE A 84 23.12 -1.54 10.54
CA ILE A 84 24.58 -1.29 10.54
C ILE A 84 25.31 -2.58 10.15
N PRO A 85 25.97 -2.63 8.98
CA PRO A 85 26.73 -3.81 8.58
C PRO A 85 28.07 -3.87 9.33
N GLY A 86 28.61 -5.07 9.49
CA GLY A 86 29.88 -5.33 10.17
C GLY A 86 29.71 -6.26 11.38
N LYS A 87 30.79 -6.94 11.72
CA LYS A 87 30.85 -7.88 12.85
C LYS A 87 31.54 -7.28 14.07
N THR A 88 32.47 -6.36 13.87
CA THR A 88 33.16 -5.66 14.94
C THR A 88 32.67 -4.23 15.08
N ALA A 89 32.98 -3.59 16.20
CA ALA A 89 32.63 -2.18 16.42
C ALA A 89 33.32 -1.27 15.39
N GLU A 90 34.57 -1.54 15.05
CA GLU A 90 35.33 -0.78 14.05
C GLU A 90 34.71 -0.87 12.67
N GLU A 91 34.30 -2.08 12.22
CA GLU A 91 33.63 -2.28 10.95
C GLU A 91 32.29 -1.52 10.92
N GLN A 92 31.53 -1.53 12.01
CA GLN A 92 30.25 -0.84 12.13
C GLN A 92 30.41 0.68 12.16
N ILE A 93 31.43 1.20 12.87
CA ILE A 93 31.77 2.63 12.87
C ILE A 93 32.13 3.10 11.45
N GLU A 94 32.96 2.34 10.75
CA GLU A 94 33.36 2.68 9.39
C GLU A 94 32.17 2.62 8.41
N ALA A 95 31.28 1.64 8.58
CA ALA A 95 30.07 1.54 7.78
C ALA A 95 29.10 2.72 7.98
N ILE A 96 28.93 3.19 9.22
CA ILE A 96 28.14 4.40 9.52
C ILE A 96 28.79 5.62 8.90
N ARG A 97 30.12 5.80 9.08
CA ARG A 97 30.87 6.95 8.54
C ARG A 97 30.75 7.02 7.03
N THR A 98 31.03 5.92 6.34
CA THR A 98 30.94 5.83 4.88
C THR A 98 29.55 6.19 4.37
N ARG A 99 28.47 5.70 5.03
CA ARG A 99 27.09 6.03 4.63
C ARG A 99 26.75 7.47 4.91
N ALA A 100 27.18 8.02 6.04
CA ALA A 100 26.99 9.44 6.35
C ALA A 100 27.68 10.34 5.32
N ASP A 101 28.95 10.04 4.97
CA ASP A 101 29.73 10.81 3.99
C ASP A 101 29.09 10.77 2.60
N ILE A 102 28.57 9.62 2.17
CA ILE A 102 27.86 9.50 0.89
C ILE A 102 26.52 10.25 0.93
N CYS A 103 25.71 10.06 1.96
CA CYS A 103 24.42 10.74 2.08
C CYS A 103 24.58 12.27 2.12
N GLU A 104 25.58 12.79 2.82
CA GLU A 104 25.87 14.22 2.90
C GLU A 104 26.12 14.85 1.52
N LYS A 105 26.82 14.16 0.60
CA LYS A 105 27.04 14.64 -0.79
C LYS A 105 25.74 14.95 -1.54
N TYR A 106 24.66 14.26 -1.18
CA TYR A 106 23.34 14.39 -1.82
C TYR A 106 22.31 15.10 -0.94
N GLY A 107 22.77 15.77 0.13
CA GLY A 107 21.90 16.49 1.06
C GLY A 107 20.97 15.60 1.89
N MET A 108 21.33 14.34 2.08
CA MET A 108 20.56 13.36 2.84
C MET A 108 21.17 13.09 4.21
N THR A 109 20.35 12.69 5.15
CA THR A 109 20.71 12.21 6.48
C THR A 109 20.67 10.69 6.56
N ILE A 110 21.12 10.13 7.68
CA ILE A 110 21.04 8.71 7.96
C ILE A 110 20.32 8.44 9.29
N SER A 111 19.69 7.25 9.37
CA SER A 111 19.10 6.68 10.58
C SER A 111 19.61 5.25 10.76
N PRO A 112 20.68 5.04 11.51
CA PRO A 112 21.23 3.72 11.74
C PRO A 112 20.38 2.91 12.72
N VAL A 113 20.23 1.60 12.45
CA VAL A 113 19.54 0.63 13.34
C VAL A 113 20.56 -0.19 14.11
N LEU A 114 20.50 -0.12 15.44
CA LEU A 114 21.32 -0.95 16.32
C LEU A 114 20.68 -2.36 16.42
N SER A 115 21.25 -3.32 15.71
CA SER A 115 20.66 -4.67 15.61
C SER A 115 21.22 -5.63 16.66
N ILE A 116 21.22 -5.22 17.94
CA ILE A 116 21.81 -6.05 19.00
C ILE A 116 21.06 -7.37 19.20
N GLN A 117 19.77 -7.41 18.92
CA GLN A 117 18.95 -8.63 18.98
C GLN A 117 19.44 -9.73 18.02
N ARG A 118 20.20 -9.37 17.00
CA ARG A 118 20.81 -10.34 16.05
C ARG A 118 22.19 -10.81 16.48
N ARG A 119 22.67 -10.29 17.59
CA ARG A 119 23.98 -10.60 18.16
C ARG A 119 23.80 -11.62 19.29
N LYS A 120 23.64 -12.91 18.89
CA LYS A 120 23.35 -14.01 19.81
C LYS A 120 24.39 -14.15 20.94
N GLU A 121 25.63 -13.80 20.64
CA GLU A 121 26.70 -13.79 21.63
C GLU A 121 26.43 -12.87 22.83
N TYR A 122 25.54 -11.88 22.67
CA TYR A 122 25.11 -10.99 23.73
C TYR A 122 23.71 -11.36 24.22
N PHE A 123 22.73 -11.31 23.33
CA PHE A 123 21.31 -11.43 23.66
C PHE A 123 20.89 -12.84 24.10
N GLU A 124 21.53 -13.89 23.56
CA GLU A 124 21.32 -15.29 23.94
C GLU A 124 22.47 -15.84 24.80
N ASN A 125 23.28 -14.98 25.42
CA ASN A 125 24.37 -15.42 26.27
C ASN A 125 23.82 -16.16 27.50
N PRO A 126 24.27 -17.39 27.81
CA PRO A 126 23.83 -18.12 29.01
C PRO A 126 24.13 -17.39 30.33
N ASP A 127 25.17 -16.56 30.36
CA ASP A 127 25.43 -15.58 31.42
C ASP A 127 24.88 -14.21 30.97
N GLU A 128 23.63 -13.93 31.31
CA GLU A 128 22.92 -12.72 30.91
C GLU A 128 23.65 -11.45 31.40
N GLU A 129 24.21 -11.48 32.59
CA GLU A 129 24.94 -10.31 33.13
C GLU A 129 26.19 -10.01 32.29
N GLN A 130 26.92 -11.04 31.86
CA GLN A 130 28.07 -10.87 30.99
C GLN A 130 27.64 -10.40 29.59
N GLY A 131 26.57 -10.99 29.04
CA GLY A 131 26.01 -10.58 27.75
C GLY A 131 25.61 -9.10 27.74
N LEU A 132 24.96 -8.61 28.78
CA LEU A 132 24.62 -7.21 28.96
C LEU A 132 25.84 -6.29 29.04
N LYS A 133 26.88 -6.67 29.81
CA LYS A 133 28.12 -5.88 29.93
C LYS A 133 28.85 -5.77 28.59
N ASP A 134 28.93 -6.87 27.85
CA ASP A 134 29.59 -6.89 26.54
C ASP A 134 28.82 -6.09 25.51
N ALA A 135 27.48 -6.19 25.50
CA ALA A 135 26.61 -5.40 24.65
C ALA A 135 26.73 -3.90 24.93
N GLU A 136 26.66 -3.52 26.21
CA GLU A 136 26.83 -2.13 26.65
C GLU A 136 28.14 -1.54 26.14
N LYS A 137 29.25 -2.26 26.32
CA LYS A 137 30.55 -1.83 25.85
C LYS A 137 30.57 -1.59 24.37
N VAL A 138 30.08 -2.55 23.57
CA VAL A 138 30.10 -2.47 22.10
C VAL A 138 29.17 -1.37 21.60
N ILE A 139 27.96 -1.23 22.19
CA ILE A 139 27.02 -0.17 21.80
C ILE A 139 27.62 1.21 22.09
N LYS A 140 28.16 1.43 23.27
CA LYS A 140 28.81 2.71 23.61
C LYS A 140 30.02 3.00 22.70
N GLU A 141 30.82 2.00 22.37
CA GLU A 141 31.92 2.13 21.43
C GLU A 141 31.48 2.57 20.03
N ILE A 142 30.37 2.01 19.52
CA ILE A 142 29.79 2.36 18.22
C ILE A 142 29.22 3.79 18.24
N LEU A 143 28.48 4.15 19.28
CA LEU A 143 27.73 5.42 19.34
C LEU A 143 28.62 6.63 19.64
N LEU A 144 29.64 6.46 20.47
CA LEU A 144 30.49 7.56 20.99
C LEU A 144 31.13 8.43 19.88
N PRO A 145 31.64 7.88 18.75
CA PRO A 145 32.22 8.69 17.67
C PRO A 145 31.20 9.59 16.96
N PHE A 146 29.91 9.29 17.10
CA PHE A 146 28.80 9.96 16.40
C PHE A 146 27.87 10.75 17.32
N LYS A 147 28.19 10.86 18.60
CA LYS A 147 27.28 11.48 19.59
C LYS A 147 26.80 12.88 19.24
N ASP A 148 27.60 13.64 18.49
CA ASP A 148 27.32 15.01 18.08
C ASP A 148 27.23 15.14 16.54
N ASP A 149 27.18 14.04 15.78
CA ASP A 149 27.17 14.06 14.31
C ASP A 149 25.79 14.45 13.77
N PRO A 150 25.66 15.65 13.13
CA PRO A 150 24.36 16.13 12.65
C PRO A 150 23.84 15.36 11.42
N ARG A 151 24.64 14.53 10.79
CA ARG A 151 24.23 13.70 9.64
C ARG A 151 23.36 12.53 10.08
N ILE A 152 23.39 12.16 11.37
CA ILE A 152 22.49 11.18 11.96
C ILE A 152 21.29 11.92 12.49
N VAL A 153 20.12 11.72 11.82
CA VAL A 153 18.90 12.43 12.16
C VAL A 153 18.20 11.83 13.38
N LEU A 154 18.27 10.50 13.53
CA LEU A 154 17.77 9.75 14.69
C LEU A 154 18.49 8.40 14.80
N TRP A 155 18.50 7.82 15.98
CA TRP A 155 18.93 6.44 16.22
C TRP A 155 17.71 5.54 16.44
N ASP A 156 17.61 4.46 15.65
CA ASP A 156 16.67 3.36 15.90
C ASP A 156 17.40 2.28 16.70
N ILE A 157 17.12 2.24 18.01
CA ILE A 157 17.92 1.41 18.93
C ILE A 157 17.51 -0.06 18.93
N TRP A 158 16.29 -0.38 18.47
CA TRP A 158 15.80 -1.75 18.35
C TRP A 158 14.70 -1.85 17.32
N ASN A 159 14.84 -2.78 16.38
CA ASN A 159 13.82 -3.05 15.38
C ASN A 159 12.80 -4.09 15.90
N GLU A 160 11.53 -3.77 15.89
CA GLU A 160 10.38 -4.68 16.09
C GLU A 160 10.58 -5.77 17.16
N PRO A 161 10.39 -5.48 18.44
CA PRO A 161 10.49 -6.50 19.48
C PRO A 161 9.57 -7.71 19.17
N ASN A 162 10.16 -8.91 19.15
CA ASN A 162 9.48 -10.18 18.82
C ASN A 162 9.15 -10.44 17.34
N CYS A 163 9.67 -9.64 16.40
CA CYS A 163 9.44 -9.85 14.98
C CYS A 163 9.97 -11.21 14.49
N ASP A 164 11.16 -11.61 14.94
CA ASP A 164 11.78 -12.86 14.49
C ASP A 164 10.98 -14.11 14.92
N ILE A 165 10.28 -14.05 16.05
CA ILE A 165 9.43 -15.15 16.55
C ILE A 165 8.10 -15.20 15.78
N PHE A 166 7.53 -14.05 15.44
CA PHE A 166 6.34 -14.00 14.60
C PHE A 166 6.57 -14.65 13.24
N MET A 167 7.77 -14.52 12.71
CA MET A 167 8.17 -15.10 11.41
C MET A 167 8.35 -16.61 11.44
N VAL A 168 8.65 -17.20 12.60
CA VAL A 168 8.97 -18.64 12.72
C VAL A 168 7.76 -19.47 13.15
N ASP A 169 7.01 -19.02 14.15
CA ASP A 169 5.99 -19.84 14.83
C ASP A 169 4.56 -19.29 14.76
N GLY A 170 4.35 -18.10 14.18
CA GLY A 170 3.01 -17.49 14.03
C GLY A 170 2.33 -17.13 15.35
N GLY A 171 3.06 -17.04 16.46
CA GLY A 171 2.55 -16.72 17.78
C GLY A 171 3.39 -15.68 18.52
N THR A 172 2.73 -14.83 19.32
CA THR A 172 3.42 -13.94 20.23
C THR A 172 3.94 -14.72 21.44
N ASN A 173 5.26 -14.73 21.62
CA ASN A 173 5.85 -15.21 22.87
C ASN A 173 5.98 -14.01 23.82
N GLU A 174 4.97 -13.82 24.71
CA GLU A 174 4.94 -12.73 25.67
C GLU A 174 6.24 -12.63 26.49
N LYS A 175 6.75 -13.77 26.96
CA LYS A 175 7.98 -13.80 27.75
C LYS A 175 9.18 -13.28 26.98
N GLN A 176 9.32 -13.66 25.70
CA GLN A 176 10.39 -13.19 24.86
C GLN A 176 10.28 -11.68 24.61
N THR A 177 9.07 -11.22 24.31
CA THR A 177 8.82 -9.78 24.09
C THR A 177 9.13 -8.97 25.33
N MET A 178 8.74 -9.45 26.52
CA MET A 178 9.06 -8.79 27.79
C MET A 178 10.58 -8.69 27.98
N HIS A 179 11.31 -9.78 27.71
CA HIS A 179 12.77 -9.80 27.79
C HIS A 179 13.42 -8.80 26.82
N GLU A 180 12.93 -8.70 25.57
CA GLU A 180 13.43 -7.71 24.60
C GLU A 180 13.13 -6.27 25.06
N LEU A 181 11.96 -6.02 25.64
CA LEU A 181 11.62 -4.70 26.19
C LEU A 181 12.54 -4.32 27.36
N ASP A 182 12.96 -5.27 28.18
CA ASP A 182 13.91 -5.04 29.27
C ASP A 182 15.33 -4.69 28.73
N TRP A 183 15.71 -5.29 27.59
CA TRP A 183 16.94 -4.93 26.89
C TRP A 183 16.86 -3.53 26.28
N ILE A 184 15.73 -3.19 25.67
CA ILE A 184 15.51 -1.85 25.08
C ILE A 184 15.64 -0.78 26.16
N GLU A 185 15.03 -0.99 27.33
CA GLU A 185 15.17 -0.07 28.48
C GLU A 185 16.64 0.16 28.86
N LYS A 186 17.46 -0.90 28.95
CA LYS A 186 18.89 -0.77 29.19
C LYS A 186 19.61 0.00 28.10
N MET A 187 19.29 -0.26 26.85
CA MET A 187 19.88 0.46 25.71
C MET A 187 19.52 1.95 25.72
N VAL A 188 18.32 2.33 26.15
CA VAL A 188 17.94 3.73 26.37
C VAL A 188 18.88 4.39 27.38
N HIS A 189 19.16 3.73 28.51
CA HIS A 189 20.08 4.24 29.51
C HIS A 189 21.50 4.39 28.96
N TRP A 190 22.05 3.38 28.24
CA TRP A 190 23.37 3.45 27.65
C TRP A 190 23.51 4.61 26.65
N CYS A 191 22.49 4.83 25.80
CA CYS A 191 22.47 5.97 24.89
C CYS A 191 22.49 7.33 25.62
N ARG A 192 21.79 7.41 26.75
CA ARG A 192 21.74 8.64 27.57
C ARG A 192 23.01 8.91 28.35
N GLU A 193 23.67 7.87 28.83
CA GLU A 193 24.96 8.00 29.53
C GLU A 193 26.06 8.58 28.65
N ILE A 194 26.07 8.29 27.34
CA ILE A 194 27.01 8.91 26.40
C ILE A 194 26.59 10.29 25.90
N ASN A 195 25.42 10.79 26.36
CA ASN A 195 24.91 12.10 25.99
C ASN A 195 24.72 12.31 24.49
N LEU A 196 24.05 11.35 23.79
CA LEU A 196 23.69 11.52 22.38
C LEU A 196 22.91 12.80 22.16
N CYS A 197 23.32 13.63 21.20
CA CYS A 197 22.60 14.83 20.78
C CYS A 197 21.43 14.54 19.83
N GLN A 198 21.42 13.36 19.23
CA GLN A 198 20.32 12.90 18.38
C GLN A 198 19.22 12.26 19.23
N PRO A 199 17.95 12.27 18.75
CA PRO A 199 16.88 11.54 19.41
C PRO A 199 17.06 10.02 19.22
N ILE A 200 16.58 9.29 20.23
CA ILE A 200 16.50 7.84 20.20
C ILE A 200 15.04 7.39 20.07
N THR A 201 14.82 6.34 19.31
CA THR A 201 13.51 5.72 19.11
C THR A 201 13.64 4.21 18.90
N SER A 202 12.52 3.51 18.93
CA SER A 202 12.43 2.08 18.62
C SER A 202 11.03 1.77 18.13
N SER A 203 10.90 0.88 17.13
CA SER A 203 9.60 0.47 16.57
C SER A 203 8.89 -0.57 17.46
N ILE A 204 8.49 -0.15 18.67
CA ILE A 204 7.81 -1.00 19.65
C ILE A 204 6.41 -1.39 19.20
N PHE A 205 5.73 -0.49 18.45
CA PHE A 205 4.42 -0.73 17.87
C PHE A 205 4.55 -1.04 16.39
N PHE A 206 4.28 -2.26 16.00
CA PHE A 206 4.13 -2.70 14.63
C PHE A 206 2.81 -3.48 14.47
N ASP A 207 2.44 -3.91 13.29
CA ASP A 207 1.11 -4.40 12.89
C ASP A 207 0.26 -5.13 13.95
N SER A 208 0.88 -5.94 14.81
CA SER A 208 0.18 -6.63 15.90
C SER A 208 -0.24 -5.72 17.06
N GLY A 209 0.36 -4.53 17.16
CA GLY A 209 0.06 -3.57 18.23
C GLY A 209 -1.32 -2.93 18.10
N ALA A 210 -1.87 -2.82 16.89
CA ALA A 210 -3.16 -2.21 16.64
C ALA A 210 -4.33 -2.96 17.32
N ASN A 211 -4.24 -4.30 17.36
CA ASN A 211 -5.26 -5.17 17.94
C ASN A 211 -4.91 -5.71 19.33
N ALA A 212 -3.83 -5.23 19.94
CA ALA A 212 -3.40 -5.70 21.25
C ALA A 212 -4.42 -5.33 22.35
N ASP A 213 -4.61 -6.26 23.27
CA ASP A 213 -5.38 -6.00 24.50
C ASP A 213 -4.67 -4.94 25.36
N THR A 214 -5.26 -3.76 25.43
CA THR A 214 -4.71 -2.62 26.17
C THR A 214 -4.68 -2.82 27.69
N THR A 215 -5.33 -3.86 28.21
CA THR A 215 -5.33 -4.22 29.63
C THR A 215 -4.22 -5.19 29.99
N SER A 216 -3.58 -5.83 29.02
CA SER A 216 -2.52 -6.82 29.22
C SER A 216 -1.26 -6.20 29.83
N ASN A 217 -0.50 -7.01 30.56
CA ASN A 217 0.78 -6.58 31.10
C ASN A 217 1.80 -6.27 30.00
N LEU A 218 1.77 -7.03 28.93
CA LEU A 218 2.64 -6.79 27.77
C LEU A 218 2.36 -5.42 27.13
N PHE A 219 1.08 -5.07 26.93
CA PHE A 219 0.74 -3.76 26.39
C PHE A 219 1.21 -2.62 27.30
N LYS A 220 0.99 -2.75 28.60
CA LYS A 220 1.46 -1.76 29.59
C LYS A 220 2.98 -1.60 29.53
N ARG A 221 3.72 -2.71 29.47
CA ARG A 221 5.19 -2.69 29.36
C ARG A 221 5.67 -2.03 28.06
N ARG A 222 5.00 -2.30 26.95
CA ARG A 222 5.29 -1.59 25.69
C ARG A 222 5.10 -0.08 25.82
N VAL A 223 4.02 0.35 26.45
CA VAL A 223 3.76 1.78 26.70
C VAL A 223 4.83 2.39 27.61
N GLU A 224 5.24 1.68 28.67
CA GLU A 224 6.32 2.14 29.56
C GLU A 224 7.61 2.39 28.80
N VAL A 225 8.05 1.42 27.99
CA VAL A 225 9.31 1.53 27.24
C VAL A 225 9.20 2.55 26.09
N GLU A 226 8.05 2.62 25.40
CA GLU A 226 7.80 3.64 24.38
C GLU A 226 7.85 5.06 24.97
N ASN A 227 7.30 5.25 26.17
CA ASN A 227 7.36 6.53 26.88
C ASN A 227 8.77 6.94 27.31
N MET A 228 9.73 6.05 27.24
CA MET A 228 11.14 6.39 27.46
C MET A 228 11.82 6.96 26.19
N MET A 229 11.23 6.83 25.00
CA MET A 229 11.82 7.32 23.75
C MET A 229 11.72 8.84 23.63
N ASP A 230 12.62 9.44 22.86
CA ASP A 230 12.57 10.88 22.56
C ASP A 230 11.52 11.20 21.49
N LEU A 231 11.25 10.25 20.58
CA LEU A 231 10.24 10.31 19.52
C LEU A 231 9.42 9.03 19.55
N HIS A 232 8.17 9.11 19.13
CA HIS A 232 7.37 7.93 18.87
C HIS A 232 7.71 7.28 17.55
N ASN A 233 7.70 5.92 17.53
CA ASN A 233 7.98 5.14 16.34
C ASN A 233 7.01 3.97 16.19
N PHE A 234 6.62 3.69 14.94
CA PHE A 234 5.83 2.52 14.62
C PHE A 234 6.13 2.01 13.21
N HIS A 235 5.68 0.79 12.90
CA HIS A 235 5.66 0.25 11.55
C HIS A 235 4.23 0.06 11.08
N SER A 236 3.99 0.26 9.78
CA SER A 236 2.66 0.17 9.19
C SER A 236 2.69 -0.55 7.86
N TYR A 237 2.57 -1.86 7.91
CA TYR A 237 2.41 -2.74 6.75
C TYR A 237 0.98 -3.26 6.61
N ALA A 238 0.26 -3.35 7.73
CA ALA A 238 -1.11 -3.81 7.71
C ALA A 238 -2.01 -2.71 7.20
N CYS A 239 -2.92 -3.13 6.40
CA CYS A 239 -4.05 -2.31 6.07
C CYS A 239 -5.26 -3.16 6.04
N SER A 240 -6.07 -2.99 7.03
CA SER A 240 -7.47 -3.25 6.85
C SER A 240 -7.97 -2.41 5.67
N ASN A 241 -8.90 -2.95 4.91
CA ASN A 241 -9.48 -2.33 3.74
C ASN A 241 -10.04 -0.90 3.97
N ASN A 242 -10.10 -0.44 5.21
CA ASN A 242 -10.65 0.84 5.63
C ASN A 242 -9.65 1.79 6.32
N GLY A 243 -8.35 1.45 6.37
CA GLY A 243 -7.31 2.30 7.00
C GLY A 243 -7.35 2.40 8.51
N LYS A 244 -8.23 1.65 9.14
CA LYS A 244 -8.39 1.69 10.60
C LYS A 244 -7.14 1.30 11.36
N ASP A 245 -6.24 0.52 10.77
CA ASP A 245 -5.03 0.05 11.46
C ASP A 245 -4.06 1.19 11.73
N ILE A 246 -3.79 2.03 10.73
CA ILE A 246 -2.99 3.24 10.93
C ILE A 246 -3.67 4.17 11.91
N ASP A 247 -4.97 4.43 11.75
CA ASP A 247 -5.75 5.30 12.64
C ASP A 247 -5.75 4.79 14.08
N VAL A 248 -5.93 3.48 14.28
CA VAL A 248 -5.92 2.86 15.61
C VAL A 248 -4.54 2.96 16.25
N THR A 249 -3.48 2.72 15.49
CA THR A 249 -2.09 2.82 15.99
C THR A 249 -1.76 4.26 16.35
N LEU A 250 -2.03 5.22 15.47
CA LEU A 250 -1.79 6.63 15.74
C LEU A 250 -2.60 7.14 16.94
N ALA A 251 -3.88 6.76 17.05
CA ALA A 251 -4.71 7.13 18.21
C ALA A 251 -4.19 6.56 19.52
N LYS A 252 -3.54 5.40 19.52
CA LYS A 252 -2.88 4.84 20.72
C LYS A 252 -1.62 5.63 21.06
N ILE A 253 -0.77 5.90 20.07
CA ILE A 253 0.48 6.63 20.24
C ILE A 253 0.20 8.06 20.76
N ARG A 254 -0.74 8.79 20.14
CA ARG A 254 -1.12 10.15 20.54
C ARG A 254 -1.67 10.25 21.97
N LYS A 255 -2.20 9.16 22.53
CA LYS A 255 -2.64 9.10 23.93
C LYS A 255 -1.48 8.97 24.93
N MET A 256 -0.29 8.57 24.47
CA MET A 256 0.86 8.40 25.36
C MET A 256 1.52 9.74 25.66
N SER A 257 1.83 10.53 24.63
CA SER A 257 2.39 11.88 24.76
C SER A 257 2.26 12.65 23.44
N ASP A 258 2.42 13.98 23.51
CA ASP A 258 2.46 14.87 22.35
C ASP A 258 3.90 15.01 21.83
N ARG A 259 4.47 13.92 21.30
CA ARG A 259 5.80 13.89 20.68
C ARG A 259 5.68 13.70 19.17
N PRO A 260 6.68 14.16 18.38
CA PRO A 260 6.77 13.83 16.97
C PRO A 260 6.74 12.32 16.74
N ILE A 261 6.13 11.90 15.67
CA ILE A 261 5.98 10.49 15.29
C ILE A 261 6.77 10.21 14.01
N VAL A 262 7.48 9.10 14.00
CA VAL A 262 8.13 8.56 12.80
C VAL A 262 7.60 7.15 12.52
N CYS A 263 7.25 6.87 11.27
CA CYS A 263 6.98 5.51 10.80
C CYS A 263 8.25 5.02 10.08
N THR A 264 9.06 4.20 10.76
CA THR A 264 10.35 3.80 10.21
C THR A 264 10.27 2.67 9.20
N GLU A 265 9.10 2.04 9.04
CA GLU A 265 8.83 1.10 7.95
C GLU A 265 7.37 1.19 7.52
N CYS A 266 7.14 1.40 6.23
CA CYS A 266 5.79 1.42 5.66
C CYS A 266 5.79 0.96 4.21
N LEU A 267 4.60 0.82 3.67
CA LEU A 267 4.20 0.37 2.35
C LEU A 267 4.17 -1.15 2.19
N THR A 268 2.99 -1.63 1.92
CA THR A 268 2.73 -2.97 1.37
C THR A 268 1.48 -2.88 0.51
N ARG A 269 1.62 -2.61 -0.77
CA ARG A 269 0.48 -2.40 -1.68
C ARG A 269 -0.53 -3.54 -1.66
N PRO A 270 -0.14 -4.81 -1.67
CA PRO A 270 -1.10 -5.91 -1.56
C PRO A 270 -1.95 -5.88 -0.29
N ASN A 271 -1.45 -5.30 0.78
CA ASN A 271 -2.19 -5.11 2.03
C ASN A 271 -2.90 -3.74 2.09
N GLY A 272 -2.97 -3.01 0.97
CA GLY A 272 -3.63 -1.70 0.87
C GLY A 272 -2.79 -0.50 1.35
N SER A 273 -1.57 -0.72 1.87
CA SER A 273 -0.65 0.35 2.26
C SER A 273 0.13 0.85 1.04
N GLY A 274 -0.57 1.50 0.10
CA GLY A 274 0.03 2.16 -1.05
C GLY A 274 0.55 3.56 -0.71
N VAL A 275 1.39 4.11 -1.60
CA VAL A 275 2.01 5.43 -1.41
C VAL A 275 0.95 6.51 -1.16
N GLY A 276 -0.03 6.62 -2.05
CA GLY A 276 -1.04 7.69 -1.99
C GLY A 276 -1.75 7.76 -0.65
N ARG A 277 -2.34 6.67 -0.23
CA ARG A 277 -3.09 6.60 1.01
C ARG A 277 -2.23 6.81 2.24
N THR A 278 -1.09 6.11 2.31
CA THR A 278 -0.21 6.18 3.47
C THR A 278 0.35 7.57 3.65
N LEU A 279 0.82 8.20 2.56
CA LEU A 279 1.37 9.55 2.63
C LEU A 279 0.32 10.61 2.94
N THR A 280 -0.90 10.51 2.39
CA THR A 280 -1.99 11.42 2.76
C THR A 280 -2.24 11.39 4.27
N LYS A 281 -2.35 10.18 4.85
CA LYS A 281 -2.54 10.04 6.29
C LYS A 281 -1.35 10.58 7.08
N PHE A 282 -0.13 10.32 6.64
CA PHE A 282 1.07 10.82 7.30
C PHE A 282 1.22 12.35 7.19
N ALA A 283 0.77 12.95 6.08
CA ALA A 283 0.72 14.40 5.96
C ALA A 283 -0.22 15.02 7.01
N ASP A 284 -1.44 14.49 7.13
CA ASP A 284 -2.46 14.98 8.07
C ASP A 284 -2.06 14.81 9.54
N GLU A 285 -1.39 13.70 9.85
CA GLU A 285 -0.97 13.36 11.20
C GLU A 285 0.45 13.82 11.53
N HIS A 286 1.11 14.55 10.63
CA HIS A 286 2.49 15.04 10.79
C HIS A 286 3.48 13.92 11.15
N VAL A 287 3.40 12.79 10.42
CA VAL A 287 4.24 11.61 10.60
C VAL A 287 5.39 11.63 9.62
N HIS A 288 6.63 11.58 10.13
CA HIS A 288 7.81 11.30 9.32
C HIS A 288 7.79 9.84 8.85
N PHE A 289 8.44 9.52 7.72
CA PHE A 289 8.37 8.15 7.23
C PHE A 289 9.66 7.65 6.59
N TYR A 290 9.79 6.31 6.58
CA TYR A 290 10.75 5.57 5.78
C TYR A 290 10.01 4.47 5.02
N ILE A 291 9.97 4.55 3.69
CA ILE A 291 9.40 3.48 2.87
C ILE A 291 10.30 2.24 2.93
N TRP A 292 9.69 1.05 2.86
CA TRP A 292 10.45 -0.19 2.86
C TRP A 292 10.99 -0.50 1.46
N GLY A 293 12.27 -0.18 1.23
CA GLY A 293 12.93 -0.38 -0.06
C GLY A 293 12.62 0.71 -1.09
N SER A 294 13.30 0.66 -2.21
CA SER A 294 13.12 1.58 -3.33
C SER A 294 13.13 0.86 -4.66
N PHE A 295 14.09 -0.04 -4.90
CA PHE A 295 14.21 -0.79 -6.14
C PHE A 295 13.64 -2.20 -5.99
N ILE A 296 13.00 -2.71 -7.03
CA ILE A 296 12.63 -4.13 -7.10
C ILE A 296 13.90 -4.98 -7.07
N SER A 297 13.95 -5.94 -6.17
CA SER A 297 15.03 -6.92 -6.13
C SER A 297 14.59 -8.18 -5.40
N ASP A 298 15.31 -9.28 -5.65
CA ASP A 298 15.14 -10.55 -4.95
C ASP A 298 15.61 -10.50 -3.47
N ARG A 299 16.27 -9.43 -3.08
CA ARG A 299 16.73 -9.19 -1.70
C ARG A 299 15.71 -8.43 -0.85
N ASN A 300 14.68 -7.87 -1.45
CA ASN A 300 13.60 -7.29 -0.68
C ASN A 300 12.94 -8.34 0.20
N TRP A 301 12.83 -8.04 1.49
CA TRP A 301 12.37 -8.96 2.53
C TRP A 301 10.98 -9.55 2.25
N THR A 302 10.12 -8.79 1.65
CA THR A 302 8.81 -9.21 1.16
C THR A 302 8.86 -10.46 0.34
N VAL A 303 9.91 -10.60 -0.42
CA VAL A 303 10.11 -11.76 -1.26
C VAL A 303 10.29 -13.02 -0.42
N LYS A 304 10.76 -12.96 0.82
CA LYS A 304 11.08 -14.15 1.60
C LYS A 304 9.88 -14.84 2.21
N TRP A 305 8.89 -14.14 2.75
CA TRP A 305 7.64 -14.76 3.23
C TRP A 305 6.56 -14.85 2.15
N LEU A 306 6.73 -14.18 1.04
CA LEU A 306 5.80 -14.21 -0.07
C LEU A 306 6.38 -14.86 -1.31
N ARG A 307 7.65 -15.30 -1.29
CA ARG A 307 8.31 -16.03 -2.39
C ARG A 307 7.55 -17.27 -2.85
N SER A 308 6.75 -17.85 -2.01
CA SER A 308 5.83 -18.91 -2.41
C SER A 308 4.58 -18.39 -3.12
N THR A 309 4.32 -17.06 -3.10
CA THR A 309 3.06 -16.46 -3.50
C THR A 309 3.18 -15.46 -4.64
N TYR A 310 4.32 -14.76 -4.80
CA TYR A 310 4.48 -13.69 -5.79
C TYR A 310 5.88 -13.66 -6.38
N ASP A 311 5.94 -13.41 -7.69
CA ASP A 311 7.12 -12.84 -8.32
C ASP A 311 7.17 -11.35 -7.96
N PRO A 312 8.28 -10.84 -7.41
CA PRO A 312 8.40 -9.41 -7.07
C PRO A 312 8.34 -8.50 -8.30
N TYR A 313 8.56 -9.03 -9.49
CA TYR A 313 8.40 -8.32 -10.75
C TYR A 313 6.96 -8.32 -11.26
N GLU A 314 6.14 -9.28 -10.83
CA GLU A 314 4.70 -9.35 -11.16
C GLU A 314 3.84 -8.56 -10.18
N VAL A 315 4.24 -8.49 -8.90
CA VAL A 315 3.51 -7.77 -7.86
C VAL A 315 4.46 -6.84 -7.12
N VAL A 316 4.33 -5.57 -7.38
CA VAL A 316 5.11 -4.55 -6.69
C VAL A 316 4.58 -4.37 -5.27
N PHE A 317 5.36 -4.78 -4.32
CA PHE A 317 5.01 -4.72 -2.90
C PHE A 317 5.29 -3.34 -2.30
N HIS A 318 6.55 -3.00 -2.16
CA HIS A 318 7.02 -1.81 -1.46
C HIS A 318 7.70 -0.81 -2.40
N ASN A 319 8.24 -1.33 -3.50
CA ASN A 319 9.21 -0.64 -4.32
C ASN A 319 8.58 0.49 -5.14
N THR A 320 9.37 1.47 -5.47
CA THR A 320 8.97 2.63 -6.28
C THR A 320 9.66 2.66 -7.63
N MET A 321 10.70 1.82 -7.82
CA MET A 321 11.51 1.79 -9.04
C MET A 321 11.83 0.37 -9.49
N TYR A 322 12.00 0.20 -10.78
CA TYR A 322 12.62 -0.96 -11.40
C TYR A 322 14.15 -0.96 -11.19
N PRO A 323 14.82 -2.11 -11.42
CA PRO A 323 16.28 -2.20 -11.24
C PRO A 323 17.10 -1.26 -12.11
N ASP A 324 16.60 -0.86 -13.29
CA ASP A 324 17.21 0.11 -14.21
C ASP A 324 17.01 1.58 -13.76
N GLY A 325 16.20 1.79 -12.73
CA GLY A 325 15.91 3.09 -12.17
C GLY A 325 14.71 3.79 -12.79
N ASP A 326 13.96 3.13 -13.67
CA ASP A 326 12.67 3.62 -14.14
C ASP A 326 11.63 3.57 -13.03
N TYR A 327 10.71 4.53 -13.02
CA TYR A 327 9.67 4.61 -12.01
C TYR A 327 8.55 3.60 -12.29
N ILE A 328 8.05 2.96 -11.24
CA ILE A 328 6.89 2.06 -11.34
C ILE A 328 5.62 2.87 -11.60
N ASP A 329 5.48 4.00 -10.90
CA ASP A 329 4.39 4.96 -11.08
C ASP A 329 4.92 6.38 -10.81
N GLU A 330 4.96 7.22 -11.85
CA GLU A 330 5.45 8.60 -11.75
C GLU A 330 4.64 9.42 -10.75
N ARG A 331 3.35 9.14 -10.58
CA ARG A 331 2.47 9.85 -9.64
C ARG A 331 2.86 9.57 -8.19
N GLU A 332 3.24 8.32 -7.88
CA GLU A 332 3.76 7.98 -6.55
C GLU A 332 5.08 8.69 -6.26
N ILE A 333 5.94 8.83 -7.26
CA ILE A 333 7.18 9.59 -7.17
C ILE A 333 6.90 11.07 -6.95
N ASP A 334 5.94 11.65 -7.66
CA ASP A 334 5.54 13.04 -7.47
C ASP A 334 4.97 13.28 -6.08
N MET A 335 4.20 12.34 -5.53
CA MET A 335 3.72 12.42 -4.15
C MET A 335 4.88 12.38 -3.14
N LEU A 336 5.86 11.49 -3.32
CA LEU A 336 7.06 11.43 -2.48
C LEU A 336 7.87 12.74 -2.58
N ARG A 337 8.04 13.26 -3.79
CA ARG A 337 8.78 14.50 -4.06
C ARG A 337 8.13 15.69 -3.38
N ASN A 338 6.82 15.82 -3.52
CA ASN A 338 6.05 16.97 -3.07
C ASN A 338 5.49 16.82 -1.64
N PHE A 339 5.77 15.70 -0.97
CA PHE A 339 5.27 15.45 0.36
C PHE A 339 5.66 16.54 1.35
N LYS A 340 4.69 17.06 2.05
CA LYS A 340 4.80 18.02 3.15
C LYS A 340 3.70 17.73 4.17
N PHE A 341 3.90 18.17 5.39
CA PHE A 341 2.83 18.13 6.38
C PHE A 341 1.69 19.08 6.02
N SER A 342 0.47 18.69 6.31
CA SER A 342 -0.72 19.50 6.13
C SER A 342 -0.70 20.69 7.07
N GLU A 343 -1.28 21.83 6.65
CA GLU A 343 -1.50 22.95 7.55
C GLU A 343 -2.62 22.61 8.55
N LEU A 344 -2.52 23.13 9.77
CA LEU A 344 -3.50 22.86 10.84
C LEU A 344 -4.91 23.31 10.39
N GLY A 345 -5.83 22.35 10.29
CA GLY A 345 -7.22 22.58 9.92
C GLY A 345 -7.54 22.36 8.45
N GLU A 346 -6.55 22.08 7.62
CA GLU A 346 -6.73 21.57 6.28
C GLU A 346 -6.59 20.03 6.32
N THR A 347 -7.60 19.32 5.86
CA THR A 347 -7.38 17.95 5.40
C THR A 347 -6.49 18.08 4.17
N ALA A 348 -5.33 17.40 4.13
CA ALA A 348 -4.53 17.37 2.94
C ALA A 348 -5.43 16.87 1.80
N ASP A 349 -5.81 17.80 0.95
CA ASP A 349 -6.14 17.43 -0.41
C ASP A 349 -4.82 16.83 -0.93
N PRO A 350 -4.77 15.54 -1.28
CA PRO A 350 -3.52 14.91 -1.70
C PRO A 350 -2.88 15.59 -2.90
N GLY A 351 -3.44 16.71 -3.41
CA GLY A 351 -3.00 17.37 -4.62
C GLY A 351 -3.07 16.43 -5.83
N ILE A 352 -3.77 15.34 -5.64
CA ILE A 352 -4.08 14.34 -6.64
C ILE A 352 -5.17 15.00 -7.47
N GLU A 353 -4.82 15.50 -8.63
CA GLU A 353 -5.81 15.91 -9.61
C GLU A 353 -6.89 14.83 -9.71
N ILE A 354 -8.13 15.24 -9.87
CA ILE A 354 -9.30 14.35 -9.99
C ILE A 354 -9.13 13.29 -11.12
N THR A 355 -8.09 13.40 -11.92
CA THR A 355 -7.62 12.42 -12.90
C THR A 355 -7.08 11.13 -12.29
N GLU A 356 -6.87 11.07 -10.97
CA GLU A 356 -6.25 9.92 -10.33
C GLU A 356 -7.26 8.88 -9.82
N ARG A 357 -6.72 7.68 -9.61
CA ARG A 357 -7.39 6.56 -8.96
C ARG A 357 -7.95 6.98 -7.60
N TRP A 358 -9.18 6.62 -7.32
CA TRP A 358 -9.78 6.90 -6.02
C TRP A 358 -8.96 6.31 -4.87
N SER A 359 -8.94 7.01 -3.74
CA SER A 359 -8.41 6.45 -2.50
C SER A 359 -9.17 5.17 -2.13
N HIS A 360 -8.53 4.30 -1.36
CA HIS A 360 -9.19 3.08 -0.84
C HIS A 360 -10.42 3.43 -0.03
N GLU A 361 -10.32 4.43 0.84
CA GLU A 361 -11.44 4.88 1.66
C GLU A 361 -12.63 5.34 0.82
N ARG A 362 -12.38 6.17 -0.20
CA ARG A 362 -13.44 6.63 -1.11
C ARG A 362 -14.10 5.47 -1.83
N ALA A 363 -13.32 4.52 -2.34
CA ALA A 363 -13.83 3.34 -3.03
C ALA A 363 -14.69 2.49 -2.09
N TRP A 364 -14.22 2.21 -0.88
CA TRP A 364 -14.96 1.44 0.11
C TRP A 364 -16.23 2.16 0.61
N LYS A 365 -16.14 3.44 0.89
CA LYS A 365 -17.28 4.25 1.33
C LYS A 365 -18.40 4.25 0.31
N ARG A 366 -18.08 4.25 -0.97
CA ARG A 366 -19.07 4.17 -2.06
C ARG A 366 -19.74 2.80 -2.13
N MET A 367 -19.02 1.74 -1.75
CA MET A 367 -19.48 0.35 -1.87
C MET A 367 -20.21 -0.21 -0.64
N VAL A 368 -20.24 0.51 0.47
CA VAL A 368 -20.78 0.03 1.77
C VAL A 368 -22.33 -0.03 1.78
N SER A 369 -23.01 0.37 0.74
CA SER A 369 -24.49 0.42 0.68
C SER A 369 -25.19 -0.94 0.61
N GLY A 370 -24.49 -2.06 0.85
CA GLY A 370 -25.04 -3.42 0.93
C GLY A 370 -24.63 -4.34 -0.22
N PRO A 371 -25.04 -5.60 -0.18
CA PRO A 371 -24.65 -6.57 -1.19
C PRO A 371 -25.33 -6.28 -2.52
N VAL A 372 -24.57 -6.29 -3.60
CA VAL A 372 -25.07 -6.19 -4.95
C VAL A 372 -25.29 -7.60 -5.53
N LYS A 373 -26.53 -7.87 -5.84
CA LYS A 373 -27.01 -9.07 -6.52
C LYS A 373 -27.38 -8.65 -7.95
N GLY A 374 -26.38 -8.74 -8.84
CA GLY A 374 -26.50 -8.25 -10.20
C GLY A 374 -26.88 -9.34 -11.19
N ILE A 375 -27.47 -8.93 -12.29
CA ILE A 375 -27.68 -9.77 -13.48
C ILE A 375 -27.14 -9.07 -14.72
N SER A 376 -26.47 -9.83 -15.58
CA SER A 376 -26.07 -9.33 -16.90
C SER A 376 -27.23 -9.45 -17.87
N VAL A 377 -27.56 -8.35 -18.54
CA VAL A 377 -28.61 -8.31 -19.58
C VAL A 377 -27.98 -7.93 -20.93
N GLU A 378 -28.46 -8.58 -21.99
CA GLU A 378 -27.95 -8.35 -23.35
C GLU A 378 -28.66 -7.18 -24.05
N SER A 379 -29.88 -6.86 -23.63
CA SER A 379 -30.63 -5.75 -24.17
C SER A 379 -31.06 -4.76 -23.09
N PRO A 380 -31.29 -3.48 -23.40
CA PRO A 380 -31.65 -2.46 -22.42
C PRO A 380 -33.11 -2.59 -22.02
N SER A 381 -33.44 -3.71 -21.41
CA SER A 381 -34.77 -4.04 -20.86
C SER A 381 -34.63 -4.92 -19.64
N LEU A 382 -35.35 -4.60 -18.60
CA LEU A 382 -35.43 -5.42 -17.39
C LEU A 382 -36.68 -6.31 -17.37
N ALA A 383 -37.38 -6.41 -18.51
CA ALA A 383 -38.54 -7.29 -18.63
C ALA A 383 -38.16 -8.74 -18.32
N GLY A 384 -38.89 -9.38 -17.41
CA GLY A 384 -38.62 -10.75 -16.97
C GLY A 384 -37.46 -10.91 -15.93
N VAL A 385 -36.75 -9.83 -15.60
CA VAL A 385 -35.75 -9.87 -14.54
C VAL A 385 -36.42 -10.01 -13.18
N SER A 386 -35.98 -11.00 -12.41
CA SER A 386 -36.51 -11.28 -11.07
C SER A 386 -36.28 -10.09 -10.11
N PRO A 387 -37.26 -9.75 -9.24
CA PRO A 387 -37.10 -8.72 -8.22
C PRO A 387 -36.04 -9.08 -7.12
N ALA A 388 -35.50 -10.30 -7.14
CA ALA A 388 -34.43 -10.70 -6.25
C ALA A 388 -33.09 -10.03 -6.61
N TYR A 389 -32.94 -9.55 -7.85
CA TYR A 389 -31.77 -8.77 -8.27
C TYR A 389 -31.96 -7.28 -7.93
N ASN A 390 -30.87 -6.64 -7.46
CA ASN A 390 -30.86 -5.22 -7.14
C ASN A 390 -29.88 -4.41 -8.01
N SER A 391 -29.29 -5.06 -9.02
CA SER A 391 -28.42 -4.40 -10.00
C SER A 391 -28.47 -5.10 -11.35
N ALA A 392 -28.19 -4.35 -12.41
CA ALA A 392 -28.09 -4.89 -13.77
C ALA A 392 -26.78 -4.44 -14.43
N ARG A 393 -26.05 -5.37 -15.03
CA ARG A 393 -24.93 -5.09 -15.91
C ARG A 393 -25.39 -5.09 -17.35
N ILE A 394 -24.98 -4.11 -18.14
CA ILE A 394 -25.33 -3.98 -19.55
C ILE A 394 -24.19 -3.36 -20.34
N LYS A 395 -23.98 -3.80 -21.60
CA LYS A 395 -23.08 -3.12 -22.52
C LYS A 395 -23.81 -1.94 -23.17
N PHE A 396 -23.24 -0.74 -23.07
CA PHE A 396 -23.54 0.42 -23.90
C PHE A 396 -22.68 0.35 -25.16
N ASN A 397 -23.29 0.40 -26.32
CA ASN A 397 -22.62 0.07 -27.56
C ASN A 397 -22.07 1.30 -28.28
N TYR A 398 -20.75 1.34 -28.50
CA TYR A 398 -20.08 2.41 -29.24
C TYR A 398 -20.70 2.64 -30.64
N LYS A 399 -20.99 1.57 -31.39
CA LYS A 399 -21.51 1.70 -32.76
C LYS A 399 -22.90 2.35 -32.80
N GLU A 400 -23.74 2.10 -31.79
CA GLU A 400 -25.02 2.77 -31.66
C GLU A 400 -24.82 4.27 -31.37
N TRP A 401 -23.93 4.61 -30.43
CA TRP A 401 -23.61 6.00 -30.10
C TRP A 401 -23.00 6.74 -31.30
N ALA A 402 -22.09 6.12 -32.05
CA ALA A 402 -21.47 6.72 -33.22
C ALA A 402 -22.45 6.92 -34.37
N SER A 403 -23.47 6.07 -34.48
CA SER A 403 -24.49 6.16 -35.52
C SER A 403 -25.53 7.24 -35.24
N ASP A 404 -26.05 7.29 -34.00
CA ASP A 404 -27.07 8.27 -33.57
C ASP A 404 -27.00 8.48 -32.06
N LYS A 405 -26.37 9.57 -31.64
CA LYS A 405 -26.17 9.90 -30.23
C LYS A 405 -27.49 10.15 -29.49
N ASP A 406 -28.45 10.79 -30.13
CA ASP A 406 -29.73 11.13 -29.51
C ASP A 406 -30.56 9.87 -29.27
N ALA A 407 -30.67 8.98 -30.27
CA ALA A 407 -31.32 7.70 -30.13
C ALA A 407 -30.63 6.80 -29.08
N PHE A 408 -29.30 6.78 -29.06
CA PHE A 408 -28.53 6.06 -28.06
C PHE A 408 -28.84 6.56 -26.64
N PHE A 409 -28.81 7.87 -26.41
CA PHE A 409 -29.10 8.42 -25.09
C PHE A 409 -30.56 8.27 -24.69
N ALA A 410 -31.49 8.40 -25.63
CA ALA A 410 -32.92 8.12 -25.34
C ALA A 410 -33.13 6.68 -24.86
N LYS A 411 -32.44 5.73 -25.47
CA LYS A 411 -32.47 4.30 -25.12
C LYS A 411 -31.83 4.03 -23.75
N THR A 412 -30.65 4.59 -23.48
CA THR A 412 -29.94 4.40 -22.21
C THR A 412 -30.65 5.10 -21.05
N ASP A 413 -31.15 6.34 -21.24
CA ASP A 413 -31.99 7.06 -20.26
C ASP A 413 -33.22 6.25 -19.84
N LYS A 414 -33.89 5.63 -20.83
CA LYS A 414 -35.06 4.79 -20.57
C LYS A 414 -34.71 3.58 -19.69
N PHE A 415 -33.60 2.92 -20.00
CA PHE A 415 -33.10 1.78 -19.23
C PHE A 415 -32.71 2.18 -17.78
N ILE A 416 -31.97 3.27 -17.60
CA ILE A 416 -31.56 3.77 -16.29
C ILE A 416 -32.82 4.16 -15.46
N LYS A 417 -33.81 4.82 -16.08
CA LYS A 417 -35.08 5.15 -15.40
C LYS A 417 -35.87 3.89 -15.02
N GLU A 418 -35.89 2.86 -15.87
CA GLU A 418 -36.50 1.58 -15.54
C GLU A 418 -35.79 0.93 -14.34
N ALA A 419 -34.46 0.90 -14.32
CA ALA A 419 -33.69 0.38 -13.20
C ALA A 419 -33.98 1.15 -11.89
N ALA A 420 -33.97 2.49 -11.94
CA ALA A 420 -34.31 3.35 -10.82
C ALA A 420 -35.72 3.04 -10.26
N SER A 421 -36.72 2.88 -11.14
CA SER A 421 -38.10 2.57 -10.74
C SER A 421 -38.26 1.23 -10.01
N ARG A 422 -37.28 0.32 -10.20
CA ARG A 422 -37.24 -0.99 -9.54
C ARG A 422 -36.30 -0.99 -8.32
N GLY A 423 -35.72 0.15 -7.96
CA GLY A 423 -34.69 0.24 -6.90
C GLY A 423 -33.39 -0.47 -7.24
N MET A 424 -33.11 -0.65 -8.54
CA MET A 424 -31.91 -1.31 -9.02
C MET A 424 -30.81 -0.28 -9.39
N THR A 425 -29.56 -0.65 -9.20
CA THR A 425 -28.42 0.06 -9.77
C THR A 425 -28.01 -0.53 -11.11
N VAL A 426 -27.14 0.17 -11.85
CA VAL A 426 -26.64 -0.26 -13.16
C VAL A 426 -25.11 -0.24 -13.16
N LEU A 427 -24.50 -1.28 -13.72
CA LEU A 427 -23.08 -1.36 -14.07
C LEU A 427 -22.95 -1.34 -15.60
N PRO A 428 -22.77 -0.17 -16.24
CA PRO A 428 -22.53 -0.12 -17.66
C PRO A 428 -21.13 -0.62 -18.00
N THR A 429 -21.02 -1.44 -19.04
CA THR A 429 -19.77 -1.78 -19.72
C THR A 429 -19.71 -0.97 -21.01
N LEU A 430 -18.58 -0.29 -21.28
CA LEU A 430 -18.51 0.67 -22.37
C LEU A 430 -17.86 0.10 -23.64
N THR A 431 -16.75 -0.65 -23.50
CA THR A 431 -15.99 -1.18 -24.65
C THR A 431 -15.60 -2.64 -24.45
N ASP A 432 -15.20 -3.31 -25.52
CA ASP A 432 -14.58 -4.63 -25.54
C ASP A 432 -13.70 -4.82 -26.78
N ASP A 433 -13.12 -6.01 -26.97
CA ASP A 433 -12.24 -6.33 -28.10
C ASP A 433 -12.91 -6.23 -29.48
N ASN A 434 -14.27 -6.18 -29.56
CA ASN A 434 -14.97 -5.94 -30.82
C ASN A 434 -14.84 -4.49 -31.31
N ASP A 435 -14.35 -3.60 -30.46
CA ASP A 435 -14.07 -2.19 -30.78
C ASP A 435 -12.60 -1.96 -31.20
N ARG A 436 -11.79 -3.02 -31.41
CA ARG A 436 -10.35 -2.97 -31.72
C ARG A 436 -9.98 -2.11 -32.92
N ASP A 437 -10.85 -2.03 -33.91
CA ASP A 437 -10.61 -1.27 -35.14
C ASP A 437 -10.97 0.23 -35.00
N VAL A 438 -11.52 0.64 -33.85
CA VAL A 438 -11.82 2.03 -33.52
C VAL A 438 -10.58 2.68 -32.90
N SER A 439 -10.31 3.95 -33.20
CA SER A 439 -9.17 4.65 -32.60
C SER A 439 -9.37 4.88 -31.09
N ASN A 440 -8.27 5.05 -30.34
CA ASN A 440 -8.33 5.36 -28.91
C ASN A 440 -9.05 6.70 -28.64
N ASP A 441 -8.86 7.68 -29.52
CA ASP A 441 -9.50 8.99 -29.36
C ASP A 441 -11.01 8.91 -29.58
N ALA A 442 -11.47 8.19 -30.62
CA ALA A 442 -12.92 8.02 -30.86
C ALA A 442 -13.61 7.26 -29.73
N LEU A 443 -12.98 6.22 -29.18
CA LEU A 443 -13.51 5.54 -27.99
C LEU A 443 -13.41 6.41 -26.73
N GLY A 444 -12.35 7.21 -26.63
CA GLY A 444 -12.20 8.17 -25.55
C GLY A 444 -13.32 9.22 -25.53
N GLU A 445 -13.65 9.81 -26.69
CA GLU A 445 -14.76 10.74 -26.84
C GLU A 445 -16.11 10.08 -26.48
N TYR A 446 -16.31 8.84 -26.89
CA TYR A 446 -17.50 8.07 -26.52
C TYR A 446 -17.59 7.88 -25.00
N VAL A 447 -16.52 7.39 -24.38
CA VAL A 447 -16.45 7.18 -22.93
C VAL A 447 -16.71 8.49 -22.18
N ALA A 448 -16.03 9.58 -22.57
CA ALA A 448 -16.22 10.90 -21.99
C ALA A 448 -17.68 11.38 -22.13
N SER A 449 -18.27 11.24 -23.34
CA SER A 449 -19.65 11.65 -23.60
C SER A 449 -20.66 10.89 -22.74
N VAL A 450 -20.48 9.56 -22.57
CA VAL A 450 -21.40 8.73 -21.76
C VAL A 450 -21.21 9.02 -20.28
N ILE A 451 -19.99 9.06 -19.78
CA ILE A 451 -19.72 9.35 -18.38
C ILE A 451 -20.17 10.77 -18.02
N GLY A 452 -19.85 11.77 -18.85
CA GLY A 452 -20.25 13.15 -18.63
C GLY A 452 -21.76 13.33 -18.53
N ARG A 453 -22.55 12.52 -19.25
CA ARG A 453 -24.01 12.56 -19.13
C ARG A 453 -24.53 12.06 -17.78
N TYR A 454 -23.90 11.02 -17.22
CA TYR A 454 -24.39 10.31 -16.02
C TYR A 454 -23.47 10.46 -14.81
N TYR A 455 -22.56 11.39 -14.80
CA TYR A 455 -21.49 11.50 -13.78
C TYR A 455 -21.99 11.68 -12.33
N TYR A 456 -23.22 12.16 -12.13
CA TYR A 456 -23.86 12.28 -10.82
C TYR A 456 -25.05 11.31 -10.63
N ASP A 457 -25.35 10.48 -11.62
CA ASP A 457 -26.53 9.61 -11.52
C ASP A 457 -26.32 8.52 -10.45
N PRO A 458 -27.09 8.49 -9.36
CA PRO A 458 -26.94 7.54 -8.27
C PRO A 458 -27.29 6.10 -8.68
N VAL A 459 -27.98 5.92 -9.79
CA VAL A 459 -28.33 4.60 -10.35
C VAL A 459 -27.10 3.92 -10.94
N ILE A 460 -26.13 4.68 -11.44
CA ILE A 460 -24.87 4.14 -11.93
C ILE A 460 -23.98 3.79 -10.74
N GLN A 461 -23.66 2.51 -10.61
CA GLN A 461 -22.88 1.98 -9.50
C GLN A 461 -21.38 2.14 -9.68
N ALA A 462 -20.89 1.81 -10.86
CA ALA A 462 -19.52 1.91 -11.31
C ALA A 462 -19.49 1.93 -12.84
N TRP A 463 -18.37 2.27 -13.44
CA TRP A 463 -18.15 2.18 -14.87
C TRP A 463 -17.15 1.07 -15.18
N ASP A 464 -17.57 0.04 -15.93
CA ASP A 464 -16.69 -0.99 -16.50
C ASP A 464 -16.26 -0.52 -17.90
N LEU A 465 -15.06 0.07 -17.96
CA LEU A 465 -14.57 0.74 -19.16
C LEU A 465 -14.22 -0.23 -20.28
N TYR A 466 -13.77 -1.43 -19.92
CA TYR A 466 -13.34 -2.42 -20.90
C TYR A 466 -13.64 -3.85 -20.40
N TRP A 467 -14.39 -4.59 -21.20
CA TRP A 467 -14.74 -5.99 -20.96
C TRP A 467 -13.77 -6.94 -21.65
N HIS A 468 -13.19 -7.87 -20.90
CA HIS A 468 -12.27 -8.92 -21.36
C HIS A 468 -11.13 -8.39 -22.24
N PRO A 469 -10.31 -7.45 -21.76
CA PRO A 469 -9.22 -6.89 -22.54
C PRO A 469 -8.26 -7.99 -23.02
N GLY A 470 -8.05 -8.10 -24.32
CA GLY A 470 -7.12 -9.05 -24.94
C GLY A 470 -7.63 -10.49 -25.08
N GLU A 471 -8.91 -10.77 -24.80
CA GLU A 471 -9.47 -12.11 -24.98
C GLU A 471 -9.41 -12.55 -26.46
N THR A 472 -9.78 -11.66 -27.37
CA THR A 472 -9.80 -11.91 -28.82
C THR A 472 -8.87 -11.02 -29.63
N TRP A 473 -8.22 -10.06 -28.99
CA TRP A 473 -7.25 -9.15 -29.60
C TRP A 473 -5.83 -9.51 -29.18
N ASN A 474 -5.09 -10.19 -30.06
CA ASN A 474 -3.76 -10.75 -29.79
C ASN A 474 -2.62 -9.71 -29.89
N ASP A 475 -2.77 -8.54 -29.23
CA ASP A 475 -1.76 -7.49 -29.19
C ASP A 475 -1.79 -6.84 -27.79
N ALA A 476 -1.03 -7.42 -26.86
CA ALA A 476 -1.05 -7.02 -25.44
C ALA A 476 -0.66 -5.56 -25.22
N GLU A 477 0.27 -5.03 -26.04
CA GLU A 477 0.73 -3.64 -25.95
C GLU A 477 -0.41 -2.68 -26.31
N LYS A 478 -1.03 -2.87 -27.48
CA LYS A 478 -2.16 -2.05 -27.90
C LYS A 478 -3.37 -2.16 -26.98
N VAL A 479 -3.65 -3.35 -26.43
CA VAL A 479 -4.70 -3.52 -25.42
C VAL A 479 -4.38 -2.70 -24.17
N GLY A 480 -3.14 -2.77 -23.68
CA GLY A 480 -2.69 -2.03 -22.52
C GLY A 480 -2.76 -0.50 -22.73
N GLU A 481 -2.32 -0.01 -23.91
CA GLU A 481 -2.45 1.39 -24.29
C GLU A 481 -3.92 1.83 -24.37
N ARG A 482 -4.77 1.00 -24.97
CA ARG A 482 -6.21 1.25 -25.05
C ARG A 482 -6.85 1.41 -23.69
N VAL A 483 -6.65 0.44 -22.81
CA VAL A 483 -7.21 0.49 -21.44
C VAL A 483 -6.75 1.75 -20.72
N THR A 484 -5.45 2.05 -20.75
CA THR A 484 -4.90 3.26 -20.11
C THR A 484 -5.52 4.53 -20.67
N SER A 485 -5.70 4.61 -22.00
CA SER A 485 -6.32 5.76 -22.66
C SER A 485 -7.77 5.95 -22.20
N LEU A 486 -8.56 4.88 -22.12
CA LEU A 486 -9.95 4.95 -21.68
C LEU A 486 -10.08 5.44 -20.24
N PHE A 487 -9.22 4.97 -19.34
CA PHE A 487 -9.19 5.48 -17.97
C PHE A 487 -8.87 6.98 -17.92
N ARG A 488 -7.91 7.45 -18.71
CA ARG A 488 -7.57 8.88 -18.81
C ARG A 488 -8.76 9.72 -19.26
N TYR A 489 -9.46 9.32 -20.32
CA TYR A 489 -10.66 10.03 -20.79
C TYR A 489 -11.77 10.01 -19.74
N ALA A 490 -12.02 8.84 -19.12
CA ALA A 490 -13.06 8.69 -18.11
C ALA A 490 -12.81 9.57 -16.87
N ARG A 491 -11.55 9.67 -16.43
CA ARG A 491 -11.20 10.48 -15.25
C ARG A 491 -11.36 11.97 -15.49
N ASN A 492 -11.12 12.45 -16.71
CA ASN A 492 -11.31 13.85 -17.05
C ASN A 492 -12.78 14.32 -16.93
N GLU A 493 -13.74 13.39 -16.93
CA GLU A 493 -15.17 13.68 -16.74
C GLU A 493 -15.59 13.77 -15.27
N TYR A 494 -14.68 13.59 -14.34
CA TYR A 494 -14.90 13.73 -12.89
C TYR A 494 -16.09 12.88 -12.35
N ALA A 495 -16.27 11.66 -12.90
CA ALA A 495 -17.36 10.79 -12.50
C ALA A 495 -17.42 10.58 -10.98
N ASN A 496 -18.62 10.70 -10.41
CA ASN A 496 -18.87 10.39 -9.01
C ASN A 496 -19.08 8.88 -8.76
N GLN A 497 -18.79 8.07 -9.77
CA GLN A 497 -18.81 6.62 -9.72
C GLN A 497 -17.41 6.07 -9.96
N PRO A 498 -17.03 4.94 -9.30
CA PRO A 498 -15.73 4.36 -9.49
C PRO A 498 -15.56 3.73 -10.87
N LEU A 499 -14.32 3.72 -11.34
CA LEU A 499 -13.91 3.16 -12.63
C LEU A 499 -13.27 1.78 -12.44
N THR A 500 -13.57 0.87 -13.35
CA THR A 500 -12.93 -0.44 -13.46
C THR A 500 -12.79 -0.88 -14.91
N ALA A 501 -12.04 -1.93 -15.16
CA ALA A 501 -12.08 -2.73 -16.38
C ALA A 501 -11.97 -4.19 -15.97
N THR A 502 -12.71 -5.07 -16.68
CA THR A 502 -12.92 -6.45 -16.25
C THR A 502 -12.08 -7.44 -17.07
N PRO A 503 -10.95 -7.93 -16.58
CA PRO A 503 -10.23 -9.03 -17.21
C PRO A 503 -10.98 -10.35 -17.07
N LEU A 504 -10.82 -11.21 -18.06
CA LEU A 504 -11.17 -12.63 -17.95
C LEU A 504 -9.94 -13.36 -17.40
N VAL A 505 -10.10 -14.02 -16.28
CA VAL A 505 -9.03 -14.74 -15.60
C VAL A 505 -9.52 -16.13 -15.20
N ARG A 506 -8.67 -17.13 -15.37
CA ARG A 506 -8.92 -18.54 -15.02
C ARG A 506 -7.87 -19.04 -14.04
N VAL A 507 -8.19 -20.08 -13.29
CA VAL A 507 -7.21 -20.78 -12.46
C VAL A 507 -6.63 -21.96 -13.25
N LYS A 508 -5.32 -21.95 -13.40
CA LYS A 508 -4.58 -23.03 -14.06
C LYS A 508 -4.50 -24.25 -13.16
N ASP A 509 -4.64 -25.43 -13.74
CA ASP A 509 -4.51 -26.70 -13.05
C ASP A 509 -5.40 -26.79 -11.79
N PHE A 510 -6.66 -26.43 -11.96
CA PHE A 510 -7.64 -26.42 -10.88
C PHE A 510 -7.82 -27.81 -10.24
N GLU A 511 -7.63 -27.90 -8.91
CA GLU A 511 -7.86 -29.12 -8.12
C GLU A 511 -9.14 -28.98 -7.28
N PRO A 512 -10.22 -29.73 -7.60
CA PRO A 512 -11.44 -29.69 -6.81
C PRO A 512 -11.18 -30.08 -5.35
N GLY A 513 -11.68 -29.25 -4.41
CA GLY A 513 -11.52 -29.50 -2.96
C GLY A 513 -10.22 -28.98 -2.35
N TYR A 514 -9.31 -28.43 -3.13
CA TYR A 514 -8.13 -27.76 -2.58
C TYR A 514 -8.51 -26.41 -1.95
N ASP A 515 -8.04 -26.16 -0.75
CA ASP A 515 -8.32 -24.87 -0.06
C ASP A 515 -7.32 -23.79 -0.52
N TYR A 516 -7.60 -23.20 -1.65
CA TYR A 516 -6.79 -22.11 -2.24
C TYR A 516 -6.68 -20.89 -1.34
N HIS A 517 -7.75 -20.58 -0.58
CA HIS A 517 -7.72 -19.44 0.34
C HIS A 517 -6.69 -19.68 1.45
N ASN A 518 -6.78 -20.84 2.12
CA ASN A 518 -5.87 -21.18 3.19
C ASN A 518 -4.42 -21.30 2.71
N ALA A 519 -4.22 -21.92 1.53
CA ALA A 519 -2.90 -22.02 0.91
C ALA A 519 -2.30 -20.65 0.60
N LEU A 520 -3.11 -19.71 0.17
CA LEU A 520 -2.69 -18.34 -0.14
C LEU A 520 -2.37 -17.53 1.13
N VAL A 521 -3.24 -17.57 2.14
CA VAL A 521 -3.04 -16.87 3.42
C VAL A 521 -1.78 -17.36 4.13
N HIS A 522 -1.50 -18.65 4.05
CA HIS A 522 -0.30 -19.24 4.65
C HIS A 522 0.92 -19.30 3.71
N GLY A 523 0.92 -18.58 2.60
CA GLY A 523 2.05 -18.50 1.68
C GLY A 523 2.42 -19.81 0.97
N ARG A 524 1.51 -20.78 0.90
CA ARG A 524 1.77 -22.13 0.36
C ARG A 524 1.64 -22.23 -1.16
N THR A 525 1.09 -21.20 -1.80
CA THR A 525 0.96 -21.15 -3.27
C THR A 525 1.37 -19.79 -3.80
N ASN A 526 2.04 -19.79 -4.95
CA ASN A 526 2.21 -18.59 -5.75
C ASN A 526 0.87 -18.29 -6.43
N GLY A 527 0.18 -17.25 -5.97
CA GLY A 527 -1.12 -16.88 -6.46
C GLY A 527 -1.15 -16.59 -7.95
N TRP A 528 -0.18 -15.81 -8.44
CA TRP A 528 -0.12 -15.37 -9.82
C TRP A 528 0.25 -16.50 -10.78
N ASN A 529 1.13 -17.42 -10.40
CA ASN A 529 1.52 -18.57 -11.21
C ASN A 529 0.40 -19.58 -11.44
N LYS A 530 -0.70 -19.46 -10.71
CA LYS A 530 -1.89 -20.29 -10.87
C LYS A 530 -2.95 -19.62 -11.76
N LEU A 531 -2.72 -18.38 -12.20
CA LEU A 531 -3.63 -17.71 -13.10
C LEU A 531 -3.30 -18.04 -14.56
N GLU A 532 -4.32 -18.30 -15.31
CA GLU A 532 -4.29 -18.44 -16.75
C GLU A 532 -5.00 -17.25 -17.40
N TYR A 533 -4.37 -16.69 -18.39
CA TYR A 533 -4.84 -15.49 -19.07
C TYR A 533 -5.18 -15.83 -20.52
N PRO A 534 -6.45 -15.76 -20.91
CA PRO A 534 -6.85 -16.04 -22.30
C PRO A 534 -6.35 -14.97 -23.28
N GLY A 535 -6.05 -15.40 -24.50
CA GLY A 535 -5.66 -14.50 -25.60
C GLY A 535 -4.32 -13.81 -25.37
N ALA A 536 -4.25 -12.51 -25.63
CA ALA A 536 -3.11 -11.64 -25.35
C ALA A 536 -3.10 -11.09 -23.93
N SER A 537 -4.07 -11.47 -23.08
CA SER A 537 -4.05 -11.11 -21.68
C SER A 537 -2.84 -11.72 -20.98
N SER A 538 -2.32 -11.05 -20.00
CA SER A 538 -1.13 -11.46 -19.23
C SER A 538 -1.25 -11.00 -17.78
N ALA A 539 -0.39 -11.55 -16.91
CA ALA A 539 -0.27 -11.08 -15.55
C ALA A 539 -0.02 -9.57 -15.49
N ASP A 540 0.87 -9.07 -16.36
CA ASP A 540 1.22 -7.65 -16.44
C ASP A 540 0.03 -6.78 -16.84
N LEU A 541 -0.73 -7.22 -17.85
CA LEU A 541 -1.92 -6.49 -18.29
C LEU A 541 -2.98 -6.45 -17.18
N VAL A 542 -3.26 -7.58 -16.54
CA VAL A 542 -4.23 -7.67 -15.45
C VAL A 542 -3.77 -6.83 -14.26
N TYR A 543 -2.50 -6.92 -13.89
CA TYR A 543 -1.92 -6.08 -12.85
C TYR A 543 -2.05 -4.59 -13.18
N ARG A 544 -1.72 -4.18 -14.40
CA ARG A 544 -1.86 -2.82 -14.89
C ARG A 544 -3.30 -2.32 -14.78
N ILE A 545 -4.26 -3.13 -15.20
CA ILE A 545 -5.70 -2.83 -15.09
C ILE A 545 -6.10 -2.62 -13.63
N TRP A 546 -5.74 -3.55 -12.75
CA TRP A 546 -6.12 -3.46 -11.35
C TRP A 546 -5.39 -2.33 -10.60
N SER A 547 -4.18 -1.97 -11.03
CA SER A 547 -3.42 -0.87 -10.43
C SER A 547 -4.00 0.52 -10.74
N ILE A 548 -4.71 0.67 -11.86
CA ILE A 548 -5.37 1.92 -12.25
C ILE A 548 -6.88 1.96 -11.95
N SER A 549 -7.49 0.85 -11.55
CA SER A 549 -8.92 0.75 -11.25
C SER A 549 -9.26 1.27 -9.86
N ASP A 550 -10.37 1.99 -9.71
CA ASP A 550 -10.85 2.46 -8.41
C ASP A 550 -11.42 1.31 -7.57
N VAL A 551 -12.15 0.43 -8.22
CA VAL A 551 -12.62 -0.86 -7.72
C VAL A 551 -12.10 -1.95 -8.63
N LEU A 552 -11.80 -3.13 -8.08
CA LEU A 552 -11.32 -4.23 -8.88
C LEU A 552 -12.49 -4.99 -9.47
N SER A 553 -12.32 -5.51 -10.67
CA SER A 553 -13.30 -6.40 -11.27
C SER A 553 -12.63 -7.58 -11.97
N PHE A 554 -13.34 -8.67 -12.06
CA PHE A 554 -12.98 -9.82 -12.87
C PHE A 554 -14.22 -10.55 -13.35
N SER A 555 -14.08 -11.36 -14.38
CA SER A 555 -15.05 -12.37 -14.76
C SER A 555 -14.43 -13.76 -14.71
N SER A 556 -15.25 -14.77 -14.46
CA SER A 556 -14.84 -16.16 -14.45
C SER A 556 -15.92 -17.01 -15.12
N ASP A 557 -15.50 -17.88 -16.03
CA ASP A 557 -16.35 -18.89 -16.68
C ASP A 557 -16.22 -20.28 -16.02
N GLN A 558 -15.36 -20.38 -14.99
CA GLN A 558 -15.18 -21.60 -14.21
C GLN A 558 -15.82 -21.43 -12.83
N PRO A 559 -16.61 -22.38 -12.34
CA PRO A 559 -17.35 -22.19 -11.12
C PRO A 559 -16.53 -22.45 -9.85
N GLN A 560 -16.86 -21.72 -8.80
CA GLN A 560 -16.73 -22.07 -7.40
C GLN A 560 -15.38 -21.82 -6.72
N ALA A 561 -14.33 -22.57 -6.98
CA ALA A 561 -13.07 -22.41 -6.28
C ALA A 561 -12.24 -21.27 -6.87
N GLU A 562 -12.44 -20.97 -8.14
CA GLU A 562 -11.74 -19.89 -8.83
C GLU A 562 -12.16 -18.52 -8.37
N ALA A 563 -13.46 -18.30 -8.18
CA ALA A 563 -13.94 -17.04 -7.64
C ALA A 563 -13.31 -16.76 -6.26
N GLY A 564 -13.22 -17.75 -5.39
CA GLY A 564 -12.59 -17.63 -4.09
C GLY A 564 -11.11 -17.30 -4.17
N TRP A 565 -10.42 -17.95 -5.07
CA TRP A 565 -9.00 -17.74 -5.25
C TRP A 565 -8.67 -16.40 -5.93
N LEU A 566 -9.40 -16.05 -6.99
CA LEU A 566 -9.32 -14.73 -7.64
C LEU A 566 -9.63 -13.59 -6.65
N LEU A 567 -10.64 -13.79 -5.81
CA LEU A 567 -10.95 -12.87 -4.72
C LEU A 567 -9.79 -12.68 -3.77
N SER A 568 -9.15 -13.76 -3.34
CA SER A 568 -8.00 -13.68 -2.43
C SER A 568 -6.87 -12.87 -3.04
N VAL A 569 -6.61 -12.99 -4.35
CA VAL A 569 -5.65 -12.14 -5.05
C VAL A 569 -6.13 -10.69 -5.09
N CYS A 570 -7.38 -10.45 -5.44
CA CYS A 570 -7.95 -9.11 -5.50
C CYS A 570 -7.98 -8.41 -4.14
N PHE A 571 -8.32 -9.11 -3.06
CA PHE A 571 -8.36 -8.55 -1.70
C PHE A 571 -7.02 -7.96 -1.27
N ARG A 572 -5.93 -8.49 -1.76
CA ARG A 572 -4.59 -7.96 -1.44
C ARG A 572 -4.32 -6.57 -2.00
N PHE A 573 -5.08 -6.12 -2.99
CA PHE A 573 -5.05 -4.72 -3.42
C PHE A 573 -5.81 -3.78 -2.46
N GLY A 574 -6.50 -4.32 -1.43
CA GLY A 574 -7.23 -3.56 -0.43
C GLY A 574 -8.44 -2.78 -1.00
N ARG A 575 -8.95 -3.16 -2.16
CA ARG A 575 -10.02 -2.48 -2.86
C ARG A 575 -11.29 -3.32 -2.94
N PRO A 576 -12.48 -2.69 -3.04
CA PRO A 576 -13.70 -3.42 -3.34
C PRO A 576 -13.55 -4.24 -4.62
N VAL A 577 -14.14 -5.44 -4.64
CA VAL A 577 -14.05 -6.36 -5.77
C VAL A 577 -15.43 -6.66 -6.32
N PHE A 578 -15.56 -6.56 -7.64
CA PHE A 578 -16.72 -6.97 -8.40
C PHE A 578 -16.45 -8.27 -9.14
N CYS A 579 -17.30 -9.27 -8.99
CA CYS A 579 -17.43 -10.31 -9.99
C CYS A 579 -18.48 -9.84 -11.01
N THR A 580 -18.04 -9.33 -12.15
CA THR A 580 -18.91 -8.70 -13.14
C THR A 580 -19.58 -9.71 -14.07
N CYS A 581 -19.09 -10.94 -14.08
CA CYS A 581 -19.72 -12.06 -14.76
C CYS A 581 -19.34 -13.36 -14.07
N LEU A 582 -20.31 -14.00 -13.46
CA LEU A 582 -20.18 -15.34 -12.94
C LEU A 582 -21.06 -16.28 -13.76
N SER A 583 -20.41 -17.18 -14.48
CA SER A 583 -21.06 -18.29 -15.18
C SER A 583 -20.90 -19.56 -14.36
N SER A 584 -21.98 -20.09 -13.81
CA SER A 584 -21.93 -21.31 -13.01
C SER A 584 -23.07 -22.25 -13.34
N PRO A 585 -22.81 -23.56 -13.51
CA PRO A 585 -23.85 -24.56 -13.72
C PRO A 585 -24.68 -24.80 -12.44
N SER A 586 -24.18 -24.39 -11.26
CA SER A 586 -24.86 -24.53 -9.98
C SER A 586 -24.90 -23.19 -9.25
N ALA A 587 -26.05 -22.53 -9.27
CA ALA A 587 -26.26 -21.28 -8.55
C ALA A 587 -26.07 -21.42 -7.03
N GLU A 588 -26.45 -22.56 -6.46
CA GLU A 588 -26.34 -22.79 -5.02
C GLU A 588 -24.87 -22.90 -4.54
N GLU A 589 -24.03 -23.58 -5.32
CA GLU A 589 -22.61 -23.69 -5.00
C GLU A 589 -21.88 -22.37 -5.21
N ALA A 590 -22.23 -21.62 -6.25
CA ALA A 590 -21.71 -20.27 -6.47
C ALA A 590 -22.06 -19.34 -5.30
N VAL A 591 -23.30 -19.36 -4.81
CA VAL A 591 -23.73 -18.58 -3.63
C VAL A 591 -22.91 -18.96 -2.40
N LYS A 592 -22.72 -20.23 -2.11
CA LYS A 592 -21.91 -20.71 -0.97
C LYS A 592 -20.47 -20.23 -1.05
N THR A 593 -19.88 -20.28 -2.24
CA THR A 593 -18.50 -19.79 -2.46
C THR A 593 -18.43 -18.28 -2.19
N LEU A 594 -19.35 -17.52 -2.72
CA LEU A 594 -19.37 -16.06 -2.57
C LEU A 594 -19.62 -15.63 -1.13
N GLU A 595 -20.51 -16.34 -0.41
CA GLU A 595 -20.73 -16.12 1.03
C GLU A 595 -19.47 -16.41 1.83
N ARG A 596 -18.76 -17.49 1.53
CA ARG A 596 -17.50 -17.85 2.19
C ARG A 596 -16.42 -16.77 2.06
N PHE A 597 -16.35 -16.09 0.92
CA PHE A 597 -15.39 -15.05 0.64
C PHE A 597 -15.89 -13.62 0.88
N SER A 598 -17.09 -13.48 1.46
CA SER A 598 -17.68 -12.16 1.78
C SER A 598 -17.72 -11.19 0.60
N MET A 599 -17.94 -11.70 -0.61
CA MET A 599 -18.01 -10.87 -1.80
C MET A 599 -19.27 -10.02 -1.78
N SER A 600 -19.12 -8.73 -1.97
CA SER A 600 -20.23 -7.78 -1.87
C SER A 600 -20.95 -7.52 -3.18
N HIS A 601 -20.33 -7.82 -4.33
CA HIS A 601 -20.83 -7.42 -5.65
C HIS A 601 -20.67 -8.55 -6.65
N VAL A 602 -21.77 -9.14 -7.08
CA VAL A 602 -21.78 -10.27 -8.01
C VAL A 602 -22.85 -10.07 -9.08
N PHE A 603 -22.44 -10.20 -10.33
CA PHE A 603 -23.30 -10.19 -11.50
C PHE A 603 -23.32 -11.57 -12.13
N TRP A 604 -24.50 -12.13 -12.24
CA TRP A 604 -24.72 -13.44 -12.82
C TRP A 604 -24.89 -13.32 -14.34
N TYR A 605 -24.19 -14.18 -15.05
CA TYR A 605 -24.40 -14.38 -16.47
C TYR A 605 -24.81 -15.83 -16.70
N THR A 606 -26.02 -16.07 -17.07
CA THR A 606 -26.49 -17.41 -17.43
C THR A 606 -27.49 -17.31 -18.56
N ASP A 607 -27.45 -18.25 -19.48
CA ASP A 607 -28.49 -18.46 -20.51
C ASP A 607 -29.79 -18.94 -19.88
N LYS A 608 -29.77 -19.28 -18.59
CA LYS A 608 -30.94 -19.70 -17.80
C LYS A 608 -31.03 -18.82 -16.57
N PRO A 609 -32.24 -18.31 -16.26
CA PRO A 609 -32.46 -17.53 -15.05
C PRO A 609 -32.04 -18.33 -13.83
N ILE A 610 -31.18 -17.77 -12.96
CA ILE A 610 -30.91 -18.35 -11.66
C ILE A 610 -32.18 -18.30 -10.84
N PRO A 611 -32.59 -19.38 -10.16
CA PRO A 611 -33.74 -19.35 -9.31
C PRO A 611 -33.69 -18.20 -8.31
N GLY A 612 -34.77 -17.39 -8.21
CA GLY A 612 -34.81 -16.22 -7.32
C GLY A 612 -34.47 -16.56 -5.86
N THR A 613 -34.74 -17.79 -5.45
CA THR A 613 -34.38 -18.32 -4.12
C THR A 613 -32.90 -18.37 -3.86
N ALA A 614 -32.06 -18.74 -4.85
CA ALA A 614 -30.59 -18.78 -4.71
C ALA A 614 -30.03 -17.35 -4.53
N VAL A 615 -30.55 -16.39 -5.30
CA VAL A 615 -30.14 -14.99 -5.21
C VAL A 615 -30.63 -14.33 -3.91
N SER A 616 -31.87 -14.61 -3.49
CA SER A 616 -32.40 -14.05 -2.24
C SER A 616 -31.71 -14.60 -1.00
N GLY A 617 -31.17 -15.82 -1.05
CA GLY A 617 -30.42 -16.43 0.05
C GLY A 617 -29.03 -15.82 0.27
N PHE A 618 -28.49 -15.10 -0.70
CA PHE A 618 -27.17 -14.48 -0.59
C PHE A 618 -27.14 -13.42 0.51
N LYS A 619 -26.35 -13.66 1.54
CA LYS A 619 -26.14 -12.73 2.66
C LYS A 619 -24.71 -12.23 2.63
N PHE A 620 -24.56 -10.92 2.57
CA PHE A 620 -23.24 -10.30 2.78
C PHE A 620 -22.82 -10.46 4.24
N GLN A 621 -21.69 -11.09 4.46
CA GLN A 621 -21.02 -11.02 5.74
C GLN A 621 -19.84 -10.05 5.57
N PRO A 622 -19.80 -8.93 6.33
CA PRO A 622 -18.64 -8.08 6.28
C PRO A 622 -17.42 -8.90 6.68
N ILE A 623 -16.32 -8.74 5.96
CA ILE A 623 -15.06 -9.39 6.31
C ILE A 623 -14.80 -9.06 7.77
N SER A 624 -14.83 -10.10 8.61
CA SER A 624 -14.47 -9.94 10.01
C SER A 624 -13.03 -9.44 10.03
N THR A 625 -12.80 -8.26 10.57
CA THR A 625 -11.47 -7.70 10.82
C THR A 625 -10.70 -8.46 11.92
N LYS A 626 -11.09 -9.72 12.15
CA LYS A 626 -10.41 -10.64 13.05
C LYS A 626 -9.56 -11.61 12.22
N HIS A 627 -8.49 -11.10 11.67
CA HIS A 627 -7.32 -11.92 11.28
C HIS A 627 -6.07 -11.07 11.40
#